data_6c78092340c3a071baff8506f0d8dc17
#
_entry.id   6c78092340c3a071baff8506f0d8dc17
#
_cell.length_a   1.000
_cell.length_b   1.000
_cell.length_c   1.000
_cell.angle_alpha   90.00
_cell.angle_beta   90.00
_cell.angle_gamma   90.00
#
_symmetry.space_group_name_H-M   'P 1'
#
loop_
_entity.id
_entity.type
_entity.pdbx_description
1 polymer ?
#
loop_
_entity_poly.entity_id
_entity_poly.type
_entity_poly.pdbx_seq_one_letter_code
_entity_poly.pdbx_strand_id
1 'polypeptide(L)'
;YKECNNNYISSNKSFPHRNVFVTPNIRNMKCKIIIGLSAILYFTGCYNREQTPRLSEAEKLMQNNPDSALAILQKLKPEGNRAEQARYALLYSEALEKKQMKVTDDSLIRQAWQYYKHYPKDLRHQCKTLYYWGRIKLRTGDKPGALRLFLKIEKKLTDTDESYYKGLLYRQIGEVYYKQMNYSRAYHYFHEARNNFRQSGDIQEETKATLDMAAATFHSKDIEKAIRLYSAALDLADEHNNSNLIEVSLTNLASLYVISKRHISNDLLQRIELSARQDTVYGYHTLTDVSLLKNHIDSARYYLELAKAHTTDICDMAELQYTAYHIEVQAKNFEKATDNVHRYIYLNDSIMRSNMQFSAGMVERDYFKERTKFAQYRMKNRTVWEIAI
;
A
#
# COMPACT_ATOMS: atom_id res chain seq x y z
N TYR A 1 30.44 42.66 -8.40
CA TYR A 1 30.73 44.08 -8.69
C TYR A 1 29.77 44.96 -7.94
N LYS A 2 30.34 45.61 -6.98
CA LYS A 2 30.29 46.99 -6.51
C LYS A 2 28.99 47.41 -5.84
N GLU A 3 29.08 47.58 -4.49
CA GLU A 3 29.58 48.80 -3.78
C GLU A 3 28.71 50.02 -4.05
N CYS A 4 28.30 50.77 -3.16
CA CYS A 4 28.77 51.50 -2.00
C CYS A 4 27.63 52.41 -1.58
N ASN A 5 27.48 52.65 -0.43
CA ASN A 5 28.03 53.55 0.60
C ASN A 5 27.15 54.76 0.94
N ASN A 6 26.89 54.85 2.23
CA ASN A 6 27.12 55.98 3.15
C ASN A 6 26.57 57.39 2.83
N ASN A 7 25.89 58.01 3.75
CA ASN A 7 26.41 58.90 4.79
C ASN A 7 25.30 59.76 5.41
N TYR A 8 25.27 59.79 6.75
CA TYR A 8 25.57 60.92 7.63
C TYR A 8 24.79 62.23 7.44
N ILE A 9 24.14 62.76 8.49
CA ILE A 9 24.58 63.84 9.40
C ILE A 9 23.43 64.32 10.23
N SER A 10 23.58 64.17 11.50
CA SER A 10 23.35 64.95 12.70
C SER A 10 22.79 66.38 12.57
N SER A 11 21.91 66.74 13.48
CA SER A 11 22.17 67.92 14.35
C SER A 11 21.18 68.03 15.50
N ASN A 12 21.77 68.34 16.62
CA ASN A 12 21.19 68.69 17.94
C ASN A 12 20.34 69.97 17.92
N LYS A 13 19.33 70.03 18.83
CA LYS A 13 19.23 71.11 19.85
C LYS A 13 18.14 70.83 20.90
N SER A 14 18.62 70.69 22.10
CA SER A 14 18.26 71.24 23.44
C SER A 14 16.82 71.61 23.80
N PHE A 15 16.40 70.99 24.89
CA PHE A 15 15.56 71.25 26.07
C PHE A 15 15.04 72.71 26.35
N PRO A 16 13.99 72.95 27.21
CA PRO A 16 13.72 72.28 28.48
C PRO A 16 12.24 72.12 28.97
N HIS A 17 12.05 71.25 29.98
CA HIS A 17 11.16 71.28 31.12
C HIS A 17 9.61 71.45 31.02
N ARG A 18 8.85 70.42 31.42
CA ARG A 18 8.06 70.39 32.68
C ARG A 18 7.46 69.02 32.92
N ASN A 19 7.76 68.46 34.10
CA ASN A 19 7.15 67.27 34.68
C ASN A 19 5.67 67.51 34.96
N VAL A 20 4.79 66.62 34.45
CA VAL A 20 3.51 66.34 35.04
C VAL A 20 3.41 64.82 35.13
N PHE A 21 3.59 64.30 36.34
CA PHE A 21 3.31 62.89 36.66
C PHE A 21 1.80 62.68 36.60
N VAL A 22 1.29 62.07 35.51
CA VAL A 22 -0.02 61.45 35.50
C VAL A 22 0.18 59.98 35.74
N THR A 23 -0.11 59.50 36.92
CA THR A 23 -0.13 58.08 37.25
C THR A 23 -1.22 57.40 36.44
N PRO A 24 -0.88 56.43 35.54
CA PRO A 24 -1.94 55.72 34.83
C PRO A 24 -2.66 54.79 35.78
N ASN A 25 -3.97 54.87 35.77
CA ASN A 25 -4.89 54.08 36.58
C ASN A 25 -4.71 52.59 36.30
N ILE A 26 -3.95 51.90 37.16
CA ILE A 26 -3.54 50.49 37.05
C ILE A 26 -4.76 49.55 36.96
N ARG A 27 -5.94 49.98 37.40
CA ARG A 27 -7.17 49.19 37.29
C ARG A 27 -7.65 49.03 35.82
N ASN A 28 -7.52 50.07 35.00
CA ASN A 28 -7.95 50.00 33.59
C ASN A 28 -6.98 49.26 32.67
N MET A 29 -5.70 49.19 33.05
CA MET A 29 -4.70 48.43 32.30
C MET A 29 -4.85 46.92 32.50
N LYS A 30 -5.15 46.46 33.74
CA LYS A 30 -5.40 45.03 34.00
C LYS A 30 -6.64 44.50 33.28
N CYS A 31 -7.73 45.31 33.20
CA CYS A 31 -8.91 44.93 32.43
C CYS A 31 -8.64 44.84 30.91
N LYS A 32 -7.88 45.74 30.32
CA LYS A 32 -7.54 45.72 28.89
C LYS A 32 -6.60 44.57 28.55
N ILE A 33 -5.66 44.20 29.43
CA ILE A 33 -4.77 43.05 29.25
C ILE A 33 -5.56 41.74 29.37
N ILE A 34 -6.51 41.62 30.28
CA ILE A 34 -7.35 40.43 30.45
C ILE A 34 -8.29 40.26 29.27
N ILE A 35 -8.88 41.35 28.74
CA ILE A 35 -9.73 41.30 27.54
C ILE A 35 -8.89 40.97 26.28
N GLY A 36 -7.67 41.48 26.14
CA GLY A 36 -6.76 41.14 25.07
C GLY A 36 -6.30 39.69 25.11
N LEU A 37 -5.96 39.15 26.28
CA LEU A 37 -5.60 37.73 26.47
C LEU A 37 -6.79 36.79 26.27
N SER A 38 -8.01 37.16 26.71
CA SER A 38 -9.19 36.36 26.43
C SER A 38 -9.58 36.38 24.95
N ALA A 39 -9.42 37.47 24.22
CA ALA A 39 -9.66 37.54 22.79
C ALA A 39 -8.64 36.69 22.02
N ILE A 40 -7.36 36.69 22.40
CA ILE A 40 -6.32 35.81 21.76
C ILE A 40 -6.63 34.35 22.03
N LEU A 41 -7.09 33.99 23.25
CA LEU A 41 -7.50 32.61 23.55
C LEU A 41 -8.77 32.19 22.80
N TYR A 42 -9.70 33.11 22.53
CA TYR A 42 -10.89 32.83 21.70
C TYR A 42 -10.54 32.62 20.24
N PHE A 43 -9.62 33.42 19.68
CA PHE A 43 -9.20 33.25 18.29
C PHE A 43 -8.38 31.98 18.06
N THR A 44 -7.53 31.55 18.98
CA THR A 44 -6.79 30.29 18.88
C THR A 44 -7.68 29.07 19.13
N GLY A 45 -8.73 29.18 19.96
CA GLY A 45 -9.69 28.09 20.22
C GLY A 45 -10.67 27.83 19.07
N CYS A 46 -11.04 28.84 18.27
CA CYS A 46 -11.96 28.67 17.14
C CYS A 46 -11.28 28.04 15.91
N TYR A 47 -9.99 28.29 15.70
CA TYR A 47 -9.27 27.75 14.53
C TYR A 47 -9.04 26.23 14.64
N ASN A 48 -8.85 25.71 15.85
CA ASN A 48 -8.67 24.28 16.09
C ASN A 48 -9.97 23.46 16.07
N ARG A 49 -11.14 24.10 16.22
CA ARG A 49 -12.43 23.40 16.33
C ARG A 49 -12.94 22.87 14.99
N GLU A 50 -12.50 23.43 13.86
CA GLU A 50 -12.93 22.99 12.52
C GLU A 50 -12.09 21.85 11.92
N GLN A 51 -10.84 21.63 12.36
CA GLN A 51 -9.97 20.62 11.76
C GLN A 51 -10.31 19.20 12.22
N THR A 52 -10.63 19.01 13.49
CA THR A 52 -10.99 17.69 14.03
C THR A 52 -12.23 17.07 13.37
N PRO A 53 -13.33 17.79 13.11
CA PRO A 53 -14.47 17.28 12.35
C PRO A 53 -14.11 16.88 10.93
N ARG A 54 -13.31 17.69 10.22
CA ARG A 54 -12.87 17.41 8.85
C ARG A 54 -11.92 16.21 8.76
N LEU A 55 -11.03 16.03 9.71
CA LEU A 55 -10.21 14.82 9.83
C LEU A 55 -11.08 13.57 10.04
N SER A 56 -12.14 13.70 10.88
CA SER A 56 -13.07 12.60 11.12
C SER A 56 -13.92 12.29 9.87
N GLU A 57 -14.30 13.29 9.09
CA GLU A 57 -14.98 13.14 7.82
C GLU A 57 -14.08 12.43 6.79
N ALA A 58 -12.85 12.90 6.62
CA ALA A 58 -11.86 12.26 5.75
C ALA A 58 -11.62 10.79 6.13
N GLU A 59 -11.53 10.49 7.44
CA GLU A 59 -11.36 9.12 7.92
C GLU A 59 -12.54 8.22 7.59
N LYS A 60 -13.78 8.71 7.71
CA LYS A 60 -15.00 7.97 7.36
C LYS A 60 -15.06 7.66 5.85
N LEU A 61 -14.66 8.62 5.02
CA LEU A 61 -14.64 8.48 3.57
C LEU A 61 -13.50 7.59 3.05
N MET A 62 -12.45 7.38 3.85
CA MET A 62 -11.21 6.75 3.43
C MET A 62 -11.37 5.35 2.82
N GLN A 63 -12.36 4.58 3.25
CA GLN A 63 -12.61 3.23 2.71
C GLN A 63 -13.40 3.29 1.39
N ASN A 64 -14.48 4.05 1.37
CA ASN A 64 -15.45 4.01 0.26
C ASN A 64 -15.18 5.07 -0.82
N ASN A 65 -14.55 6.19 -0.45
CA ASN A 65 -14.26 7.29 -1.37
C ASN A 65 -12.93 7.97 -1.01
N PRO A 66 -11.78 7.34 -1.30
CA PRO A 66 -10.46 7.89 -0.98
C PRO A 66 -10.16 9.18 -1.75
N ASP A 67 -10.81 9.45 -2.91
CA ASP A 67 -10.67 10.71 -3.63
C ASP A 67 -11.22 11.89 -2.84
N SER A 68 -12.44 11.76 -2.33
CA SER A 68 -13.05 12.78 -1.48
C SER A 68 -12.29 12.96 -0.17
N ALA A 69 -11.81 11.86 0.43
CA ALA A 69 -10.95 11.95 1.62
C ALA A 69 -9.67 12.74 1.34
N LEU A 70 -8.99 12.47 0.23
CA LEU A 70 -7.79 13.18 -0.18
C LEU A 70 -8.07 14.67 -0.44
N ALA A 71 -9.17 14.99 -1.13
CA ALA A 71 -9.56 16.37 -1.42
C ALA A 71 -9.83 17.18 -0.14
N ILE A 72 -10.41 16.56 0.89
CA ILE A 72 -10.58 17.18 2.21
C ILE A 72 -9.22 17.43 2.84
N LEU A 73 -8.34 16.40 2.87
CA LEU A 73 -7.03 16.48 3.50
C LEU A 73 -6.11 17.51 2.82
N GLN A 74 -6.17 17.67 1.50
CA GLN A 74 -5.40 18.68 0.78
C GLN A 74 -5.77 20.13 1.15
N LYS A 75 -7.00 20.38 1.59
CA LYS A 75 -7.47 21.69 2.02
C LYS A 75 -7.15 21.98 3.50
N LEU A 76 -6.74 20.96 4.26
CA LEU A 76 -6.36 21.14 5.65
C LEU A 76 -4.89 21.54 5.76
N LYS A 77 -4.61 22.47 6.68
CA LYS A 77 -3.24 22.79 7.08
C LYS A 77 -2.91 21.94 8.31
N PRO A 78 -1.72 21.34 8.41
CA PRO A 78 -1.31 20.55 9.58
C PRO A 78 -0.95 21.45 10.76
N GLU A 79 -1.76 22.48 11.02
CA GLU A 79 -1.63 23.44 12.12
C GLU A 79 -2.59 23.00 13.22
N GLY A 80 -2.09 22.29 14.20
CA GLY A 80 -2.89 21.81 15.32
C GLY A 80 -1.99 21.27 16.41
N ASN A 81 -2.61 20.65 17.40
CA ASN A 81 -1.85 19.94 18.41
C ASN A 81 -1.14 18.69 17.81
N ARG A 82 -0.19 18.12 18.54
CA ARG A 82 0.61 16.97 18.05
C ARG A 82 -0.24 15.76 17.66
N ALA A 83 -1.41 15.56 18.32
CA ALA A 83 -2.31 14.46 17.98
C ALA A 83 -2.99 14.67 16.62
N GLU A 84 -3.48 15.88 16.36
CA GLU A 84 -4.12 16.24 15.09
C GLU A 84 -3.12 16.19 13.92
N GLN A 85 -1.90 16.71 14.14
CA GLN A 85 -0.82 16.60 13.17
C GLN A 85 -0.47 15.14 12.84
N ALA A 86 -0.40 14.27 13.83
CA ALA A 86 -0.13 12.85 13.65
C ALA A 86 -1.29 12.15 12.92
N ARG A 87 -2.54 12.48 13.28
CA ARG A 87 -3.73 11.93 12.60
C ARG A 87 -3.81 12.39 11.15
N TYR A 88 -3.56 13.67 10.88
CA TYR A 88 -3.46 14.20 9.53
C TYR A 88 -2.39 13.46 8.72
N ALA A 89 -1.17 13.34 9.26
CA ALA A 89 -0.05 12.69 8.60
C ALA A 89 -0.37 11.21 8.26
N LEU A 90 -1.03 10.50 9.15
CA LEU A 90 -1.47 9.13 8.91
C LEU A 90 -2.52 9.06 7.79
N LEU A 91 -3.60 9.84 7.91
CA LEU A 91 -4.71 9.83 6.94
C LEU A 91 -4.27 10.29 5.54
N TYR A 92 -3.40 11.31 5.48
CA TYR A 92 -2.89 11.79 4.20
C TYR A 92 -2.00 10.74 3.52
N SER A 93 -1.13 10.08 4.30
CA SER A 93 -0.29 8.98 3.77
C SER A 93 -1.14 7.79 3.31
N GLU A 94 -2.20 7.45 4.03
CA GLU A 94 -3.16 6.42 3.64
C GLU A 94 -3.86 6.77 2.33
N ALA A 95 -4.37 8.01 2.19
CA ALA A 95 -5.05 8.47 0.98
C ALA A 95 -4.14 8.42 -0.24
N LEU A 96 -2.88 8.89 -0.11
CA LEU A 96 -1.88 8.84 -1.18
C LEU A 96 -1.59 7.39 -1.61
N GLU A 97 -1.47 6.46 -0.66
CA GLU A 97 -1.24 5.05 -0.95
C GLU A 97 -2.43 4.39 -1.63
N LYS A 98 -3.66 4.64 -1.17
CA LYS A 98 -4.88 4.11 -1.80
C LYS A 98 -5.07 4.63 -3.23
N LYS A 99 -4.66 5.86 -3.51
CA LYS A 99 -4.69 6.48 -4.84
C LYS A 99 -3.47 6.16 -5.69
N GLN A 100 -2.55 5.36 -5.20
CA GLN A 100 -1.29 5.02 -5.86
C GLN A 100 -0.47 6.24 -6.32
N MET A 101 -0.65 7.39 -5.66
CA MET A 101 0.05 8.62 -5.98
C MET A 101 1.54 8.49 -5.64
N LYS A 102 2.37 9.15 -6.45
CA LYS A 102 3.83 9.12 -6.25
C LYS A 102 4.18 9.77 -4.91
N VAL A 103 4.79 9.00 -4.03
CA VAL A 103 5.37 9.46 -2.76
C VAL A 103 6.89 9.39 -2.90
N THR A 104 7.58 10.50 -2.64
CA THR A 104 9.04 10.63 -2.82
C THR A 104 9.82 10.21 -1.58
N ASP A 105 9.23 10.34 -0.40
CA ASP A 105 9.86 10.01 0.87
C ASP A 105 8.84 9.57 1.94
N ASP A 106 9.32 9.15 3.10
CA ASP A 106 8.52 8.66 4.21
C ASP A 106 8.39 9.67 5.38
N SER A 107 8.73 10.95 5.17
CA SER A 107 8.78 11.97 6.22
C SER A 107 7.43 12.17 6.92
N LEU A 108 6.36 12.25 6.14
CA LEU A 108 5.01 12.48 6.65
C LEU A 108 4.51 11.33 7.54
N ILE A 109 4.58 10.09 7.06
CA ILE A 109 4.14 8.93 7.85
C ILE A 109 5.05 8.69 9.07
N ARG A 110 6.32 9.05 8.98
CA ARG A 110 7.25 9.01 10.10
C ARG A 110 6.84 9.98 11.22
N GLN A 111 6.31 11.15 10.87
CA GLN A 111 5.74 12.09 11.84
C GLN A 111 4.58 11.44 12.63
N ALA A 112 3.66 10.76 11.95
CA ALA A 112 2.60 10.00 12.62
C ALA A 112 3.18 8.94 13.58
N TRP A 113 4.18 8.19 13.13
CA TRP A 113 4.83 7.18 13.98
C TRP A 113 5.51 7.79 15.21
N GLN A 114 6.16 8.96 15.11
CA GLN A 114 6.79 9.63 16.25
C GLN A 114 5.80 9.95 17.37
N TYR A 115 4.54 10.19 17.02
CA TYR A 115 3.46 10.38 17.98
C TYR A 115 2.93 9.03 18.50
N TYR A 116 2.39 8.16 17.63
CA TYR A 116 1.66 6.96 18.04
C TYR A 116 2.53 5.92 18.76
N LYS A 117 3.85 5.89 18.56
CA LYS A 117 4.75 4.99 19.30
C LYS A 117 4.71 5.15 20.81
N HIS A 118 4.31 6.31 21.30
CA HIS A 118 4.20 6.64 22.73
C HIS A 118 2.84 6.24 23.35
N TYR A 119 1.90 5.77 22.55
CA TYR A 119 0.56 5.35 22.97
C TYR A 119 0.38 3.83 22.77
N PRO A 120 0.94 2.98 23.66
CA PRO A 120 0.95 1.52 23.45
C PRO A 120 -0.45 0.88 23.45
N LYS A 121 -1.45 1.53 24.03
CA LYS A 121 -2.84 1.08 24.01
C LYS A 121 -3.56 1.38 22.70
N ASP A 122 -3.07 2.32 21.91
CA ASP A 122 -3.63 2.68 20.60
C ASP A 122 -3.02 1.80 19.49
N LEU A 123 -3.31 0.51 19.55
CA LEU A 123 -2.77 -0.47 18.61
C LEU A 123 -3.24 -0.22 17.19
N ARG A 124 -4.50 0.23 17.02
CA ARG A 124 -5.09 0.49 15.70
C ARG A 124 -4.28 1.51 14.91
N HIS A 125 -4.05 2.70 15.47
CA HIS A 125 -3.26 3.73 14.78
C HIS A 125 -1.78 3.36 14.65
N GLN A 126 -1.21 2.63 15.62
CA GLN A 126 0.15 2.12 15.50
C GLN A 126 0.31 1.15 14.34
N CYS A 127 -0.58 0.17 14.24
CA CYS A 127 -0.55 -0.82 13.16
C CYS A 127 -0.81 -0.18 11.80
N LYS A 128 -1.83 0.69 11.71
CA LYS A 128 -2.15 1.43 10.50
C LYS A 128 -0.97 2.30 10.03
N THR A 129 -0.30 3.01 10.96
CA THR A 129 0.88 3.82 10.64
C THR A 129 2.04 2.98 10.11
N LEU A 130 2.37 1.88 10.78
CA LEU A 130 3.46 1.00 10.36
C LEU A 130 3.13 0.31 9.03
N TYR A 131 1.87 -0.06 8.80
CA TYR A 131 1.41 -0.67 7.56
C TYR A 131 1.62 0.28 6.37
N TYR A 132 1.10 1.51 6.44
CA TYR A 132 1.28 2.48 5.36
C TYR A 132 2.73 2.93 5.20
N TRP A 133 3.49 3.00 6.29
CA TRP A 133 4.94 3.24 6.19
C TRP A 133 5.66 2.11 5.45
N GLY A 134 5.32 0.85 5.74
CA GLY A 134 5.82 -0.30 5.00
C GLY A 134 5.46 -0.25 3.51
N ARG A 135 4.22 0.12 3.17
CA ARG A 135 3.76 0.31 1.80
C ARG A 135 4.55 1.39 1.06
N ILE A 136 4.74 2.55 1.69
CA ILE A 136 5.57 3.64 1.14
C ILE A 136 7.01 3.16 0.91
N LYS A 137 7.60 2.43 1.86
CA LYS A 137 8.95 1.86 1.70
C LYS A 137 9.05 0.86 0.55
N LEU A 138 8.04 0.02 0.31
CA LEU A 138 8.00 -0.85 -0.87
C LEU A 138 8.03 -0.05 -2.17
N ARG A 139 7.26 1.03 -2.24
CA ARG A 139 7.16 1.89 -3.43
C ARG A 139 8.43 2.72 -3.66
N THR A 140 9.14 3.10 -2.61
CA THR A 140 10.44 3.79 -2.70
C THR A 140 11.63 2.83 -2.84
N GLY A 141 11.39 1.52 -2.96
CA GLY A 141 12.41 0.49 -3.21
C GLY A 141 13.07 -0.09 -1.94
N ASP A 142 12.76 0.42 -0.75
CA ASP A 142 13.29 -0.11 0.52
C ASP A 142 12.51 -1.35 0.99
N LYS A 143 12.62 -2.44 0.21
CA LYS A 143 11.97 -3.73 0.50
C LYS A 143 12.36 -4.31 1.88
N PRO A 144 13.65 -4.28 2.32
CA PRO A 144 14.04 -4.75 3.66
C PRO A 144 13.41 -3.92 4.78
N GLY A 145 13.39 -2.60 4.64
CA GLY A 145 12.76 -1.68 5.60
C GLY A 145 11.26 -1.93 5.73
N ALA A 146 10.57 -2.15 4.61
CA ALA A 146 9.16 -2.50 4.60
C ALA A 146 8.88 -3.79 5.37
N LEU A 147 9.63 -4.86 5.07
CA LEU A 147 9.45 -6.15 5.74
C LEU A 147 9.68 -6.04 7.25
N ARG A 148 10.71 -5.30 7.70
CA ARG A 148 10.93 -5.05 9.14
C ARG A 148 9.74 -4.35 9.81
N LEU A 149 9.10 -3.40 9.12
CA LEU A 149 7.91 -2.73 9.64
C LEU A 149 6.72 -3.69 9.75
N PHE A 150 6.51 -4.54 8.74
CA PHE A 150 5.46 -5.56 8.76
C PHE A 150 5.65 -6.58 9.88
N LEU A 151 6.85 -7.12 10.06
CA LEU A 151 7.18 -8.02 11.17
C LEU A 151 7.01 -7.36 12.55
N LYS A 152 7.22 -6.04 12.64
CA LYS A 152 6.95 -5.29 13.87
C LYS A 152 5.45 -5.18 14.19
N ILE A 153 4.59 -5.09 13.15
CA ILE A 153 3.13 -5.11 13.33
C ILE A 153 2.68 -6.52 13.74
N GLU A 154 3.14 -7.56 13.05
CA GLU A 154 2.80 -8.95 13.34
C GLU A 154 2.90 -9.24 14.84
N LYS A 155 4.04 -8.86 15.43
CA LYS A 155 4.24 -9.00 16.87
C LYS A 155 3.21 -8.25 17.72
N LYS A 156 2.78 -7.07 17.29
CA LYS A 156 1.82 -6.27 18.05
C LYS A 156 0.41 -6.83 17.98
N LEU A 157 0.08 -7.52 16.89
CA LEU A 157 -1.24 -8.05 16.61
C LEU A 157 -1.43 -9.50 17.09
N THR A 158 -0.38 -10.19 17.57
CA THR A 158 -0.45 -11.60 17.96
C THR A 158 -1.59 -11.88 18.94
N ASP A 159 -1.79 -11.00 19.92
CA ASP A 159 -2.74 -11.18 21.01
C ASP A 159 -3.95 -10.22 20.91
N THR A 160 -4.39 -9.87 19.72
CA THR A 160 -5.49 -8.92 19.49
C THR A 160 -6.56 -9.50 18.58
N ASP A 161 -7.78 -8.97 18.64
CA ASP A 161 -8.89 -9.34 17.75
C ASP A 161 -8.94 -8.50 16.45
N GLU A 162 -7.84 -7.78 16.13
CA GLU A 162 -7.75 -6.91 14.94
C GLU A 162 -7.53 -7.72 13.64
N SER A 163 -8.46 -8.61 13.33
CA SER A 163 -8.37 -9.56 12.21
C SER A 163 -8.17 -8.87 10.85
N TYR A 164 -8.85 -7.74 10.59
CA TYR A 164 -8.66 -6.99 9.35
C TYR A 164 -7.20 -6.56 9.14
N TYR A 165 -6.57 -5.97 10.17
CA TYR A 165 -5.17 -5.53 10.06
C TYR A 165 -4.18 -6.69 10.02
N LYS A 166 -4.50 -7.83 10.67
CA LYS A 166 -3.73 -9.08 10.49
C LYS A 166 -3.78 -9.55 9.05
N GLY A 167 -4.98 -9.56 8.45
CA GLY A 167 -5.18 -9.91 7.05
C GLY A 167 -4.35 -9.04 6.10
N LEU A 168 -4.43 -7.72 6.24
CA LEU A 168 -3.64 -6.78 5.45
C LEU A 168 -2.14 -7.01 5.59
N LEU A 169 -1.68 -7.24 6.82
CA LEU A 169 -0.27 -7.49 7.12
C LEU A 169 0.23 -8.77 6.44
N TYR A 170 -0.46 -9.89 6.68
CA TYR A 170 -0.06 -11.19 6.13
C TYR A 170 -0.06 -11.17 4.60
N ARG A 171 -1.04 -10.49 3.99
CA ARG A 171 -1.07 -10.32 2.53
C ARG A 171 0.17 -9.58 2.02
N GLN A 172 0.63 -8.51 2.70
CA GLN A 172 1.84 -7.79 2.30
C GLN A 172 3.12 -8.61 2.49
N ILE A 173 3.22 -9.38 3.58
CA ILE A 173 4.35 -10.29 3.78
C ILE A 173 4.34 -11.38 2.70
N GLY A 174 3.18 -11.94 2.40
CA GLY A 174 2.98 -12.91 1.32
C GLY A 174 3.45 -12.38 -0.03
N GLU A 175 3.07 -11.13 -0.38
CA GLU A 175 3.51 -10.47 -1.61
C GLU A 175 5.03 -10.31 -1.69
N VAL A 176 5.70 -9.97 -0.58
CA VAL A 176 7.16 -9.92 -0.53
C VAL A 176 7.78 -11.28 -0.85
N TYR A 177 7.28 -12.37 -0.24
CA TYR A 177 7.77 -13.71 -0.53
C TYR A 177 7.44 -14.18 -1.95
N TYR A 178 6.25 -13.83 -2.48
CA TYR A 178 5.84 -14.14 -3.84
C TYR A 178 6.80 -13.53 -4.87
N LYS A 179 7.11 -12.23 -4.73
CA LYS A 179 8.09 -11.53 -5.58
C LYS A 179 9.49 -12.12 -5.49
N GLN A 180 9.82 -12.82 -4.43
CA GLN A 180 11.08 -13.58 -4.28
C GLN A 180 10.97 -15.04 -4.71
N MET A 181 9.90 -15.40 -5.42
CA MET A 181 9.63 -16.76 -5.89
C MET A 181 9.59 -17.82 -4.77
N ASN A 182 9.47 -17.40 -3.51
CA ASN A 182 9.21 -18.30 -2.39
C ASN A 182 7.70 -18.55 -2.27
N TYR A 183 7.17 -19.23 -3.27
CA TYR A 183 5.72 -19.43 -3.42
C TYR A 183 5.10 -20.23 -2.28
N SER A 184 5.86 -21.15 -1.66
CA SER A 184 5.38 -21.89 -0.49
C SER A 184 5.12 -20.98 0.71
N ARG A 185 6.05 -20.07 1.03
CA ARG A 185 5.84 -19.09 2.10
C ARG A 185 4.80 -18.04 1.71
N ALA A 186 4.78 -17.61 0.47
CA ALA A 186 3.77 -16.70 -0.05
C ALA A 186 2.36 -17.29 0.15
N TYR A 187 2.15 -18.54 -0.26
CA TYR A 187 0.89 -19.26 -0.05
C TYR A 187 0.48 -19.32 1.42
N HIS A 188 1.42 -19.64 2.31
CA HIS A 188 1.14 -19.68 3.75
C HIS A 188 0.63 -18.33 4.27
N TYR A 189 1.33 -17.23 3.95
CA TYR A 189 0.93 -15.90 4.39
C TYR A 189 -0.37 -15.43 3.73
N PHE A 190 -0.61 -15.74 2.47
CA PHE A 190 -1.90 -15.45 1.81
C PHE A 190 -3.06 -16.26 2.41
N HIS A 191 -2.81 -17.50 2.81
CA HIS A 191 -3.79 -18.32 3.51
C HIS A 191 -4.15 -17.71 4.88
N GLU A 192 -3.16 -17.27 5.65
CA GLU A 192 -3.40 -16.57 6.92
C GLU A 192 -4.15 -15.24 6.69
N ALA A 193 -3.81 -14.50 5.63
CA ALA A 193 -4.51 -13.28 5.24
C ALA A 193 -5.99 -13.56 4.96
N ARG A 194 -6.29 -14.57 4.12
CA ARG A 194 -7.66 -14.98 3.80
C ARG A 194 -8.45 -15.34 5.06
N ASN A 195 -7.88 -16.15 5.97
CA ASN A 195 -8.56 -16.55 7.19
C ASN A 195 -8.92 -15.35 8.08
N ASN A 196 -8.01 -14.38 8.18
CA ASN A 196 -8.23 -13.17 8.95
C ASN A 196 -9.25 -12.22 8.29
N PHE A 197 -9.26 -12.09 6.96
CA PHE A 197 -10.28 -11.33 6.26
C PHE A 197 -11.67 -11.97 6.39
N ARG A 198 -11.76 -13.30 6.30
CA ARG A 198 -13.01 -14.04 6.58
C ARG A 198 -13.50 -13.77 7.99
N GLN A 199 -12.62 -13.79 8.98
CA GLN A 199 -12.99 -13.50 10.37
C GLN A 199 -13.43 -12.05 10.57
N SER A 200 -12.89 -11.11 9.82
CA SER A 200 -13.30 -9.69 9.86
C SER A 200 -14.55 -9.40 9.05
N GLY A 201 -15.03 -10.33 8.23
CA GLY A 201 -16.17 -10.15 7.31
C GLY A 201 -15.85 -9.30 6.08
N ASP A 202 -14.55 -9.06 5.78
CA ASP A 202 -14.17 -8.31 4.57
C ASP A 202 -13.98 -9.25 3.39
N ILE A 203 -15.08 -9.50 2.69
CA ILE A 203 -15.13 -10.43 1.57
C ILE A 203 -14.31 -9.98 0.38
N GLN A 204 -14.22 -8.67 0.15
CA GLN A 204 -13.41 -8.15 -0.95
C GLN A 204 -11.92 -8.47 -0.74
N GLU A 205 -11.39 -8.29 0.46
CA GLU A 205 -10.01 -8.62 0.76
C GLU A 205 -9.81 -10.15 0.91
N GLU A 206 -10.83 -10.90 1.38
CA GLU A 206 -10.81 -12.37 1.36
C GLU A 206 -10.67 -12.91 -0.07
N THR A 207 -11.44 -12.36 -1.01
CA THR A 207 -11.37 -12.75 -2.44
C THR A 207 -9.99 -12.44 -3.02
N LYS A 208 -9.43 -11.25 -2.77
CA LYS A 208 -8.08 -10.88 -3.20
C LYS A 208 -7.02 -11.82 -2.63
N ALA A 209 -7.10 -12.17 -1.35
CA ALA A 209 -6.16 -13.12 -0.74
C ALA A 209 -6.31 -14.52 -1.35
N THR A 210 -7.51 -14.93 -1.75
CA THR A 210 -7.76 -16.21 -2.45
C THR A 210 -7.13 -16.21 -3.84
N LEU A 211 -7.22 -15.09 -4.57
CA LEU A 211 -6.53 -14.90 -5.86
C LEU A 211 -4.99 -14.96 -5.70
N ASP A 212 -4.45 -14.32 -4.66
CA ASP A 212 -3.02 -14.36 -4.37
C ASP A 212 -2.54 -15.79 -4.02
N MET A 213 -3.36 -16.57 -3.29
CA MET A 213 -3.12 -18.00 -3.03
C MET A 213 -3.11 -18.81 -4.32
N ALA A 214 -4.06 -18.54 -5.24
CA ALA A 214 -4.15 -19.21 -6.52
C ALA A 214 -2.90 -18.95 -7.37
N ALA A 215 -2.45 -17.69 -7.44
CA ALA A 215 -1.23 -17.31 -8.14
C ALA A 215 0.01 -18.01 -7.56
N ALA A 216 0.17 -18.03 -6.24
CA ALA A 216 1.28 -18.73 -5.60
C ALA A 216 1.25 -20.25 -5.87
N THR A 217 0.06 -20.83 -5.93
CA THR A 217 -0.16 -22.25 -6.24
C THR A 217 0.18 -22.56 -7.68
N PHE A 218 -0.22 -21.71 -8.61
CA PHE A 218 0.12 -21.85 -10.03
C PHE A 218 1.64 -21.88 -10.24
N HIS A 219 2.37 -20.94 -9.68
CA HIS A 219 3.83 -20.91 -9.77
C HIS A 219 4.53 -22.07 -9.04
N SER A 220 3.85 -22.71 -8.10
CA SER A 220 4.29 -23.99 -7.49
C SER A 220 3.98 -25.20 -8.37
N LYS A 221 3.43 -24.99 -9.60
CA LYS A 221 3.08 -26.03 -10.60
C LYS A 221 1.90 -26.94 -10.20
N ASP A 222 1.12 -26.56 -9.19
CA ASP A 222 -0.13 -27.28 -8.85
C ASP A 222 -1.33 -26.61 -9.57
N ILE A 223 -1.43 -26.90 -10.86
CA ILE A 223 -2.43 -26.28 -11.74
C ILE A 223 -3.86 -26.62 -11.29
N GLU A 224 -4.10 -27.86 -10.85
CA GLU A 224 -5.40 -28.30 -10.35
C GLU A 224 -5.89 -27.44 -9.18
N LYS A 225 -5.03 -27.28 -8.19
CA LYS A 225 -5.34 -26.48 -7.02
C LYS A 225 -5.48 -24.99 -7.36
N ALA A 226 -4.68 -24.49 -8.32
CA ALA A 226 -4.80 -23.12 -8.79
C ALA A 226 -6.16 -22.86 -9.45
N ILE A 227 -6.63 -23.75 -10.33
CA ILE A 227 -7.97 -23.67 -10.96
C ILE A 227 -9.06 -23.64 -9.87
N ARG A 228 -9.01 -24.56 -8.89
CA ARG A 228 -9.98 -24.58 -7.79
C ARG A 228 -9.99 -23.28 -6.98
N LEU A 229 -8.83 -22.71 -6.71
CA LEU A 229 -8.73 -21.46 -5.95
C LEU A 229 -9.22 -20.24 -6.75
N TYR A 230 -8.90 -20.16 -8.06
CA TYR A 230 -9.46 -19.09 -8.90
C TYR A 230 -10.97 -19.22 -9.08
N SER A 231 -11.50 -20.45 -9.21
CA SER A 231 -12.95 -20.67 -9.24
C SER A 231 -13.63 -20.26 -7.92
N ALA A 232 -13.02 -20.62 -6.78
CA ALA A 232 -13.54 -20.18 -5.49
C ALA A 232 -13.50 -18.65 -5.30
N ALA A 233 -12.48 -17.99 -5.85
CA ALA A 233 -12.42 -16.52 -5.86
C ALA A 233 -13.49 -15.92 -6.77
N LEU A 234 -13.78 -16.55 -7.92
CA LEU A 234 -14.87 -16.17 -8.81
C LEU A 234 -16.22 -16.28 -8.13
N ASP A 235 -16.49 -17.39 -7.45
CA ASP A 235 -17.73 -17.60 -6.69
C ASP A 235 -17.95 -16.51 -5.63
N LEU A 236 -16.89 -16.20 -4.84
CA LEU A 236 -16.96 -15.12 -3.85
C LEU A 236 -17.19 -13.73 -4.50
N ALA A 237 -16.56 -13.47 -5.64
CA ALA A 237 -16.74 -12.22 -6.36
C ALA A 237 -18.15 -12.08 -6.94
N ASP A 238 -18.75 -13.19 -7.42
CA ASP A 238 -20.11 -13.25 -7.93
C ASP A 238 -21.15 -13.00 -6.84
N GLU A 239 -21.04 -13.69 -5.71
CA GLU A 239 -21.95 -13.51 -4.57
C GLU A 239 -22.04 -12.05 -4.12
N HIS A 240 -20.98 -11.27 -4.34
CA HIS A 240 -20.88 -9.87 -3.90
C HIS A 240 -20.91 -8.86 -5.06
N ASN A 241 -21.19 -9.31 -6.29
CA ASN A 241 -21.27 -8.48 -7.50
C ASN A 241 -20.03 -7.57 -7.70
N ASN A 242 -18.84 -8.09 -7.41
CA ASN A 242 -17.60 -7.33 -7.57
C ASN A 242 -17.03 -7.54 -8.98
N SER A 243 -17.42 -6.68 -9.92
CA SER A 243 -17.05 -6.79 -11.33
C SER A 243 -15.55 -6.90 -11.56
N ASN A 244 -14.74 -6.12 -10.86
CA ASN A 244 -13.27 -6.14 -11.02
C ASN A 244 -12.67 -7.49 -10.59
N LEU A 245 -13.14 -8.09 -9.48
CA LEU A 245 -12.65 -9.37 -9.01
C LEU A 245 -13.16 -10.54 -9.86
N ILE A 246 -14.39 -10.43 -10.39
CA ILE A 246 -14.92 -11.35 -11.39
C ILE A 246 -14.00 -11.37 -12.62
N GLU A 247 -13.70 -10.21 -13.18
CA GLU A 247 -12.85 -10.07 -14.36
C GLU A 247 -11.44 -10.66 -14.11
N VAL A 248 -10.77 -10.30 -13.00
CA VAL A 248 -9.47 -10.85 -12.65
C VAL A 248 -9.50 -12.37 -12.52
N SER A 249 -10.55 -12.92 -11.91
CA SER A 249 -10.73 -14.38 -11.77
C SER A 249 -10.89 -15.06 -13.11
N LEU A 250 -11.75 -14.53 -14.00
CA LEU A 250 -12.00 -15.05 -15.34
C LEU A 250 -10.77 -14.99 -16.23
N THR A 251 -10.01 -13.89 -16.19
CA THR A 251 -8.75 -13.74 -16.95
C THR A 251 -7.72 -14.79 -16.53
N ASN A 252 -7.51 -14.98 -15.24
CA ASN A 252 -6.56 -16.00 -14.77
C ASN A 252 -7.02 -17.42 -15.09
N LEU A 253 -8.30 -17.70 -15.02
CA LEU A 253 -8.86 -19.01 -15.44
C LEU A 253 -8.62 -19.25 -16.93
N ALA A 254 -8.82 -18.26 -17.80
CA ALA A 254 -8.56 -18.39 -19.23
C ALA A 254 -7.11 -18.82 -19.50
N SER A 255 -6.13 -18.11 -18.93
CA SER A 255 -4.71 -18.41 -19.09
C SER A 255 -4.35 -19.80 -18.55
N LEU A 256 -4.94 -20.20 -17.41
CA LEU A 256 -4.72 -21.55 -16.86
C LEU A 256 -5.25 -22.66 -17.76
N TYR A 257 -6.42 -22.47 -18.37
CA TYR A 257 -6.98 -23.45 -19.32
C TYR A 257 -6.14 -23.54 -20.59
N VAL A 258 -5.59 -22.42 -21.09
CA VAL A 258 -4.63 -22.42 -22.23
C VAL A 258 -3.38 -23.22 -21.88
N ILE A 259 -2.75 -22.91 -20.75
CA ILE A 259 -1.49 -23.53 -20.33
C ILE A 259 -1.67 -25.02 -20.02
N SER A 260 -2.76 -25.40 -19.35
CA SER A 260 -3.04 -26.78 -18.96
C SER A 260 -3.56 -27.65 -20.09
N LYS A 261 -3.99 -27.03 -21.22
CA LYS A 261 -4.66 -27.72 -22.34
C LYS A 261 -5.88 -28.53 -21.92
N ARG A 262 -6.57 -28.10 -20.86
CA ARG A 262 -7.75 -28.76 -20.35
C ARG A 262 -8.99 -28.29 -21.10
N HIS A 263 -10.01 -29.15 -21.08
CA HIS A 263 -11.31 -28.79 -21.59
C HIS A 263 -11.97 -27.76 -20.68
N ILE A 264 -12.41 -26.65 -21.26
CA ILE A 264 -13.21 -25.61 -20.59
C ILE A 264 -14.68 -25.79 -20.99
N SER A 265 -15.61 -25.56 -20.07
CA SER A 265 -17.04 -25.58 -20.40
C SER A 265 -17.41 -24.40 -21.31
N ASN A 266 -18.40 -24.62 -22.19
CA ASN A 266 -18.85 -23.56 -23.09
C ASN A 266 -19.39 -22.34 -22.32
N ASP A 267 -20.07 -22.57 -21.22
CA ASP A 267 -20.63 -21.48 -20.38
C ASP A 267 -19.53 -20.62 -19.77
N LEU A 268 -18.48 -21.23 -19.20
CA LEU A 268 -17.35 -20.50 -18.66
C LEU A 268 -16.60 -19.74 -19.76
N LEU A 269 -16.35 -20.39 -20.92
CA LEU A 269 -15.68 -19.75 -22.05
C LEU A 269 -16.45 -18.56 -22.59
N GLN A 270 -17.77 -18.66 -22.72
CA GLN A 270 -18.64 -17.57 -23.14
C GLN A 270 -18.60 -16.42 -22.12
N ARG A 271 -18.64 -16.74 -20.84
CA ARG A 271 -18.56 -15.76 -19.76
C ARG A 271 -17.23 -15.00 -19.76
N ILE A 272 -16.10 -15.70 -19.94
CA ILE A 272 -14.77 -15.10 -20.08
C ILE A 272 -14.75 -14.15 -21.27
N GLU A 273 -15.27 -14.59 -22.45
CA GLU A 273 -15.29 -13.75 -23.63
C GLU A 273 -16.13 -12.48 -23.46
N LEU A 274 -17.31 -12.60 -22.85
CA LEU A 274 -18.18 -11.45 -22.59
C LEU A 274 -17.52 -10.45 -21.64
N SER A 275 -16.89 -10.93 -20.58
CA SER A 275 -16.14 -10.09 -19.64
C SER A 275 -14.98 -9.36 -20.35
N ALA A 276 -14.18 -10.07 -21.13
CA ALA A 276 -13.03 -9.50 -21.84
C ALA A 276 -13.42 -8.45 -22.89
N ARG A 277 -14.61 -8.55 -23.50
CA ARG A 277 -15.11 -7.56 -24.46
C ARG A 277 -15.59 -6.25 -23.81
N GLN A 278 -15.83 -6.24 -22.51
CA GLN A 278 -16.22 -5.05 -21.77
C GLN A 278 -14.99 -4.22 -21.33
N ASP A 279 -13.84 -4.85 -21.17
CA ASP A 279 -12.58 -4.18 -20.84
C ASP A 279 -11.84 -3.74 -22.13
N THR A 280 -11.51 -2.45 -22.19
CA THR A 280 -10.85 -1.85 -23.36
C THR A 280 -9.32 -1.93 -23.30
N VAL A 281 -8.73 -2.23 -22.16
CA VAL A 281 -7.26 -2.20 -21.98
C VAL A 281 -6.69 -3.60 -21.74
N TYR A 282 -7.20 -4.32 -20.75
CA TYR A 282 -6.70 -5.66 -20.40
C TYR A 282 -7.45 -6.80 -21.12
N GLY A 283 -8.62 -6.51 -21.64
CA GLY A 283 -9.48 -7.48 -22.36
C GLY A 283 -8.78 -8.13 -23.55
N TYR A 284 -7.86 -7.44 -24.22
CA TYR A 284 -7.12 -8.03 -25.37
C TYR A 284 -6.26 -9.23 -24.99
N HIS A 285 -5.64 -9.24 -23.80
CA HIS A 285 -4.91 -10.41 -23.31
C HIS A 285 -5.84 -11.60 -23.12
N THR A 286 -6.97 -11.39 -22.47
CA THR A 286 -7.98 -12.43 -22.25
C THR A 286 -8.62 -12.89 -23.55
N LEU A 287 -8.89 -12.00 -24.53
CA LEU A 287 -9.37 -12.35 -25.86
C LEU A 287 -8.37 -13.18 -26.66
N THR A 288 -7.07 -12.96 -26.43
CA THR A 288 -6.01 -13.82 -26.99
C THR A 288 -6.15 -15.25 -26.46
N ASP A 289 -6.29 -15.43 -25.15
CA ASP A 289 -6.48 -16.73 -24.53
C ASP A 289 -7.79 -17.41 -24.97
N VAL A 290 -8.90 -16.67 -25.05
CA VAL A 290 -10.17 -17.16 -25.60
C VAL A 290 -10.01 -17.65 -27.05
N SER A 291 -9.28 -16.90 -27.87
CA SER A 291 -9.03 -17.29 -29.26
C SER A 291 -8.19 -18.57 -29.35
N LEU A 292 -7.21 -18.74 -28.46
CA LEU A 292 -6.43 -19.98 -28.35
C LEU A 292 -7.31 -21.17 -27.92
N LEU A 293 -8.19 -20.98 -26.92
CA LEU A 293 -9.10 -22.01 -26.45
C LEU A 293 -10.09 -22.43 -27.54
N LYS A 294 -10.45 -21.53 -28.44
CA LYS A 294 -11.30 -21.79 -29.62
C LYS A 294 -10.52 -22.29 -30.83
N ASN A 295 -9.21 -22.41 -30.74
CA ASN A 295 -8.30 -22.78 -31.84
C ASN A 295 -8.34 -21.78 -33.01
N HIS A 296 -8.60 -20.49 -32.75
CA HIS A 296 -8.59 -19.41 -33.74
C HIS A 296 -7.26 -18.67 -33.73
N ILE A 297 -6.23 -19.24 -34.36
CA ILE A 297 -4.84 -18.77 -34.31
C ILE A 297 -4.68 -17.34 -34.82
N ASP A 298 -5.32 -16.97 -35.91
CA ASP A 298 -5.19 -15.63 -36.51
C ASP A 298 -5.83 -14.57 -35.60
N SER A 299 -6.97 -14.87 -34.99
CA SER A 299 -7.59 -14.00 -33.98
C SER A 299 -6.69 -13.87 -32.77
N ALA A 300 -6.07 -14.94 -32.28
CA ALA A 300 -5.13 -14.90 -31.17
C ALA A 300 -3.92 -14.00 -31.47
N ARG A 301 -3.33 -14.09 -32.67
CA ARG A 301 -2.26 -13.19 -33.09
C ARG A 301 -2.71 -11.74 -33.16
N TYR A 302 -3.89 -11.48 -33.70
CA TYR A 302 -4.45 -10.13 -33.78
C TYR A 302 -4.62 -9.49 -32.39
N TYR A 303 -5.28 -10.17 -31.45
CA TYR A 303 -5.48 -9.67 -30.10
C TYR A 303 -4.17 -9.56 -29.32
N LEU A 304 -3.20 -10.45 -29.53
CA LEU A 304 -1.87 -10.35 -28.93
C LEU A 304 -1.15 -9.06 -29.33
N GLU A 305 -1.19 -8.67 -30.60
CA GLU A 305 -0.56 -7.42 -31.05
C GLU A 305 -1.27 -6.19 -30.47
N LEU A 306 -2.59 -6.22 -30.31
CA LEU A 306 -3.31 -5.17 -29.60
C LEU A 306 -2.90 -5.12 -28.12
N ALA A 307 -2.79 -6.25 -27.43
CA ALA A 307 -2.34 -6.30 -26.05
C ALA A 307 -0.93 -5.72 -25.89
N LYS A 308 0.01 -6.09 -26.76
CA LYS A 308 1.38 -5.56 -26.76
C LYS A 308 1.42 -4.05 -26.96
N ALA A 309 0.57 -3.49 -27.82
CA ALA A 309 0.53 -2.06 -28.09
C ALA A 309 0.09 -1.21 -26.87
N HIS A 310 -0.63 -1.80 -25.94
CA HIS A 310 -1.14 -1.14 -24.73
C HIS A 310 -0.34 -1.46 -23.45
N THR A 311 0.68 -2.32 -23.56
CA THR A 311 1.46 -2.82 -22.42
C THR A 311 2.80 -2.11 -22.33
N THR A 312 3.11 -1.56 -21.16
CA THR A 312 4.40 -0.92 -20.84
C THR A 312 5.11 -1.57 -19.66
N ASP A 313 4.42 -2.36 -18.86
CA ASP A 313 5.00 -3.07 -17.71
C ASP A 313 5.78 -4.30 -18.15
N ILE A 314 6.96 -4.51 -17.55
CA ILE A 314 7.86 -5.60 -17.91
C ILE A 314 7.27 -6.99 -17.55
N CYS A 315 6.45 -7.07 -16.48
CA CYS A 315 5.81 -8.33 -16.09
C CYS A 315 4.76 -8.73 -17.10
N ASP A 316 3.89 -7.77 -17.49
CA ASP A 316 2.86 -7.99 -18.51
C ASP A 316 3.51 -8.31 -19.87
N MET A 317 4.61 -7.64 -20.22
CA MET A 317 5.38 -7.97 -21.44
C MET A 317 5.92 -9.40 -21.43
N ALA A 318 6.39 -9.88 -20.27
CA ALA A 318 6.85 -11.26 -20.14
C ALA A 318 5.69 -12.26 -20.32
N GLU A 319 4.53 -11.98 -19.72
CA GLU A 319 3.34 -12.81 -19.89
C GLU A 319 2.87 -12.86 -21.34
N LEU A 320 2.85 -11.72 -22.05
CA LEU A 320 2.51 -11.66 -23.47
C LEU A 320 3.51 -12.45 -24.36
N GLN A 321 4.80 -12.49 -24.01
CA GLN A 321 5.76 -13.35 -24.72
C GLN A 321 5.49 -14.84 -24.47
N TYR A 322 5.06 -15.19 -23.25
CA TYR A 322 4.68 -16.56 -22.93
C TYR A 322 3.39 -16.98 -23.68
N THR A 323 2.41 -16.08 -23.75
CA THR A 323 1.20 -16.30 -24.58
C THR A 323 1.55 -16.42 -26.07
N ALA A 324 2.45 -15.57 -26.60
CA ALA A 324 2.96 -15.67 -27.96
C ALA A 324 3.60 -17.04 -28.24
N TYR A 325 4.37 -17.59 -27.30
CA TYR A 325 4.90 -18.94 -27.38
C TYR A 325 3.77 -19.96 -27.54
N HIS A 326 2.71 -19.91 -26.76
CA HIS A 326 1.58 -20.84 -26.86
C HIS A 326 0.87 -20.75 -28.23
N ILE A 327 0.69 -19.54 -28.78
CA ILE A 327 0.11 -19.32 -30.10
C ILE A 327 0.95 -20.07 -31.17
N GLU A 328 2.25 -19.85 -31.15
CA GLU A 328 3.13 -20.42 -32.20
C GLU A 328 3.33 -21.95 -32.04
N VAL A 329 3.28 -22.46 -30.81
CA VAL A 329 3.24 -23.93 -30.57
C VAL A 329 1.96 -24.55 -31.17
N GLN A 330 0.80 -23.90 -30.93
CA GLN A 330 -0.49 -24.39 -31.46
C GLN A 330 -0.55 -24.26 -32.99
N ALA A 331 0.08 -23.22 -33.54
CA ALA A 331 0.26 -23.04 -35.00
C ALA A 331 1.31 -23.96 -35.61
N LYS A 332 2.01 -24.76 -34.79
CA LYS A 332 3.14 -25.63 -35.22
C LYS A 332 4.32 -24.86 -35.83
N ASN A 333 4.46 -23.58 -35.51
CA ASN A 333 5.58 -22.74 -35.92
C ASN A 333 6.65 -22.74 -34.81
N PHE A 334 7.45 -23.80 -34.76
CA PHE A 334 8.39 -24.03 -33.67
C PHE A 334 9.56 -23.04 -33.66
N GLU A 335 9.94 -22.47 -34.80
CA GLU A 335 10.98 -21.43 -34.86
C GLU A 335 10.54 -20.18 -34.08
N LYS A 336 9.38 -19.61 -34.43
CA LYS A 336 8.83 -18.46 -33.71
C LYS A 336 8.49 -18.76 -32.23
N ALA A 337 8.05 -19.98 -31.96
CA ALA A 337 7.81 -20.40 -30.57
C ALA A 337 9.11 -20.36 -29.76
N THR A 338 10.23 -20.83 -30.32
CA THR A 338 11.55 -20.78 -29.69
C THR A 338 11.99 -19.34 -29.43
N ASP A 339 11.82 -18.43 -30.40
CA ASP A 339 12.14 -17.00 -30.20
C ASP A 339 11.33 -16.36 -29.09
N ASN A 340 10.03 -16.64 -29.04
CA ASN A 340 9.15 -16.08 -28.02
C ASN A 340 9.49 -16.60 -26.61
N VAL A 341 9.80 -17.90 -26.46
CA VAL A 341 10.20 -18.43 -25.15
C VAL A 341 11.55 -17.89 -24.69
N HIS A 342 12.51 -17.68 -25.60
CA HIS A 342 13.77 -17.03 -25.25
C HIS A 342 13.57 -15.58 -24.75
N ARG A 343 12.68 -14.81 -25.41
CA ARG A 343 12.33 -13.45 -24.94
C ARG A 343 11.64 -13.47 -23.58
N TYR A 344 10.73 -14.41 -23.38
CA TYR A 344 10.11 -14.63 -22.06
C TYR A 344 11.15 -14.92 -20.98
N ILE A 345 12.06 -15.86 -21.22
CA ILE A 345 13.13 -16.20 -20.26
C ILE A 345 13.99 -14.98 -19.94
N TYR A 346 14.39 -14.20 -20.96
CA TYR A 346 15.18 -12.99 -20.76
C TYR A 346 14.48 -11.96 -19.88
N LEU A 347 13.20 -11.68 -20.14
CA LEU A 347 12.40 -10.74 -19.35
C LEU A 347 12.20 -11.26 -17.92
N ASN A 348 11.86 -12.53 -17.78
CA ASN A 348 11.64 -13.16 -16.47
C ASN A 348 12.92 -13.19 -15.63
N ASP A 349 14.09 -13.42 -16.22
CA ASP A 349 15.39 -13.31 -15.55
C ASP A 349 15.67 -11.88 -15.05
N SER A 350 15.32 -10.87 -15.83
CA SER A 350 15.45 -9.48 -15.43
C SER A 350 14.56 -9.14 -14.22
N ILE A 351 13.30 -9.57 -14.27
CA ILE A 351 12.33 -9.44 -13.16
C ILE A 351 12.86 -10.15 -11.90
N MET A 352 13.34 -11.37 -12.07
CA MET A 352 13.87 -12.19 -10.98
C MET A 352 15.08 -11.53 -10.31
N ARG A 353 16.08 -11.06 -11.10
CA ARG A 353 17.24 -10.34 -10.57
C ARG A 353 16.83 -9.10 -9.77
N SER A 354 15.89 -8.31 -10.28
CA SER A 354 15.37 -7.13 -9.57
C SER A 354 14.68 -7.49 -8.25
N ASN A 355 13.95 -8.61 -8.22
CA ASN A 355 13.21 -9.05 -7.05
C ASN A 355 14.09 -9.73 -5.99
N MET A 356 15.20 -10.36 -6.40
CA MET A 356 16.13 -11.07 -5.52
C MET A 356 17.25 -10.21 -4.93
N GLN A 357 17.23 -8.89 -5.11
CA GLN A 357 18.24 -7.98 -4.55
C GLN A 357 18.40 -8.06 -3.02
N PHE A 358 17.41 -8.59 -2.31
CA PHE A 358 17.49 -8.90 -0.89
C PHE A 358 16.79 -10.22 -0.58
N SER A 359 17.19 -10.89 0.50
CA SER A 359 16.52 -12.10 0.98
C SER A 359 15.55 -11.78 2.12
N ALA A 360 14.25 -11.99 1.90
CA ALA A 360 13.24 -11.82 2.94
C ALA A 360 13.52 -12.74 4.15
N GLY A 361 13.96 -13.96 3.90
CA GLY A 361 14.33 -14.89 4.97
C GLY A 361 15.54 -14.44 5.80
N MET A 362 16.49 -13.73 5.20
CA MET A 362 17.60 -13.11 5.97
C MET A 362 17.09 -11.95 6.82
N VAL A 363 16.26 -11.06 6.26
CA VAL A 363 15.68 -9.92 7.00
C VAL A 363 14.85 -10.41 8.17
N GLU A 364 14.02 -11.44 7.97
CA GLU A 364 13.21 -12.07 9.01
C GLU A 364 14.09 -12.66 10.11
N ARG A 365 15.09 -13.46 9.76
CA ARG A 365 16.03 -14.07 10.71
C ARG A 365 16.80 -13.02 11.51
N ASP A 366 17.30 -11.98 10.87
CA ASP A 366 18.03 -10.91 11.53
C ASP A 366 17.13 -10.11 12.47
N TYR A 367 15.89 -9.83 12.07
CA TYR A 367 14.88 -9.23 12.93
C TYR A 367 14.63 -10.06 14.20
N PHE A 368 14.42 -11.37 14.08
CA PHE A 368 14.22 -12.24 15.23
C PHE A 368 15.49 -12.38 16.09
N LYS A 369 16.68 -12.40 15.49
CA LYS A 369 17.97 -12.45 16.19
C LYS A 369 18.21 -11.20 17.04
N GLU A 370 18.01 -10.01 16.46
CA GLU A 370 18.11 -8.73 17.17
C GLU A 370 17.12 -8.69 18.35
N ARG A 371 15.91 -9.16 18.12
CA ARG A 371 14.86 -9.20 19.13
C ARG A 371 15.21 -10.14 20.30
N THR A 372 15.75 -11.32 20.00
CA THR A 372 16.16 -12.29 21.04
C THR A 372 17.29 -11.71 21.89
N LYS A 373 18.28 -11.09 21.26
CA LYS A 373 19.36 -10.37 21.96
C LYS A 373 18.82 -9.27 22.89
N PHE A 374 17.87 -8.48 22.39
CA PHE A 374 17.24 -7.41 23.18
C PHE A 374 16.42 -7.94 24.35
N ALA A 375 15.70 -9.05 24.17
CA ALA A 375 14.98 -9.72 25.25
C ALA A 375 15.92 -10.29 26.32
N GLN A 376 17.02 -10.93 25.90
CA GLN A 376 18.06 -11.42 26.80
C GLN A 376 18.72 -10.28 27.59
N TYR A 377 19.01 -9.15 26.93
CA TYR A 377 19.56 -7.95 27.60
C TYR A 377 18.60 -7.37 28.64
N ARG A 378 17.28 -7.30 28.33
CA ARG A 378 16.28 -6.87 29.30
C ARG A 378 16.16 -7.81 30.50
N MET A 379 16.18 -9.12 30.27
CA MET A 379 16.14 -10.10 31.35
C MET A 379 17.38 -9.97 32.24
N LYS A 380 18.55 -9.85 31.65
CA LYS A 380 19.80 -9.69 32.39
C LYS A 380 19.81 -8.40 33.25
N ASN A 381 19.34 -7.29 32.70
CA ASN A 381 19.21 -6.05 33.48
C ASN A 381 18.18 -6.13 34.58
N ARG A 382 17.03 -6.79 34.36
CA ARG A 382 16.00 -7.01 35.40
C ARG A 382 16.57 -7.83 36.54
N THR A 383 17.25 -8.90 36.25
CA THR A 383 17.89 -9.75 37.28
C THR A 383 18.97 -8.98 38.08
N VAL A 384 19.72 -8.08 37.45
CA VAL A 384 20.70 -7.21 38.12
C VAL A 384 20.01 -6.25 39.10
N TRP A 385 18.85 -5.67 38.72
CA TRP A 385 18.09 -4.78 39.62
C TRP A 385 17.40 -5.56 40.76
N GLU A 386 16.91 -6.79 40.50
CA GLU A 386 16.33 -7.65 41.54
C GLU A 386 17.37 -8.18 42.55
N ILE A 387 18.65 -8.21 42.21
CA ILE A 387 19.74 -8.61 43.13
C ILE A 387 20.31 -7.39 43.89
N ALA A 388 20.09 -6.16 43.37
CA ALA A 388 20.62 -4.93 43.95
C ALA A 388 19.66 -4.24 44.95
N ILE A 389 18.46 -4.82 45.19
CA ILE A 389 17.49 -4.45 46.22
C ILE A 389 17.53 -5.52 47.32
#